data_9384404e01a1d3c5e5392785e3a3d7b6
#
_entry.id   9384404e01a1d3c5e5392785e3a3d7b6
#
_cell.length_a   1.000
_cell.length_b   1.000
_cell.length_c   1.000
_cell.angle_alpha   90.00
_cell.angle_beta   90.00
_cell.angle_gamma   90.00
#
_symmetry.space_group_name_H-M   'P 1'
#
loop_
_entity.id
_entity.type
_entity.pdbx_description
1 polymer ?
#
loop_
_entity_poly.entity_id
_entity_poly.type
_entity_poly.pdbx_seq_one_letter_code
_entity_poly.pdbx_strand_id
1 'polypeptide(L)'
;MSTAWLTGATGAWGGAFARALLEAGYDVLALGRRDAPDLAARAGELGRTWGFAELDLAATFAFAELQAAVGGMAPGPLRGVPDVLLHAAVSIDGDRAALMATDYLAPATLVDGVSKAMLERGSGRIGVLVPQNARLGLAGLADLAASQAALWTWCEARRGELEGVAGGVTLTVVIPPRTASATQRYVAHQSGHSATLHPPDARGLLRGVLAGRRRVGRRPWLAAMAMLVR
;
A
#
# COMPACT_ATOMS: atom_id res chain seq x y z
N MET A 1 22.18 4.48 -0.89
CA MET A 1 21.16 4.12 -1.89
C MET A 1 19.83 4.06 -1.16
N SER A 2 18.78 4.68 -1.71
CA SER A 2 17.46 4.69 -1.06
C SER A 2 16.67 3.45 -1.48
N THR A 3 16.04 2.79 -0.53
CA THR A 3 15.34 1.52 -0.74
C THR A 3 13.86 1.62 -0.41
N ALA A 4 13.02 0.92 -1.14
CA ALA A 4 11.59 0.85 -0.91
C ALA A 4 11.10 -0.59 -0.91
N TRP A 5 10.21 -0.91 0.03
CA TRP A 5 9.42 -2.14 -0.01
C TRP A 5 8.02 -1.82 -0.50
N LEU A 6 7.50 -2.65 -1.38
CA LEU A 6 6.21 -2.45 -2.03
C LEU A 6 5.40 -3.74 -2.05
N THR A 7 4.20 -3.74 -1.50
CA THR A 7 3.24 -4.83 -1.71
C THR A 7 2.32 -4.53 -2.89
N GLY A 8 1.85 -5.57 -3.57
CA GLY A 8 0.87 -5.41 -4.65
C GLY A 8 1.42 -4.86 -5.96
N ALA A 9 2.70 -5.04 -6.25
CA ALA A 9 3.38 -4.53 -7.45
C ALA A 9 2.70 -4.93 -8.78
N THR A 10 2.04 -6.09 -8.83
CA THR A 10 1.29 -6.55 -10.01
C THR A 10 -0.09 -5.93 -10.17
N GLY A 11 -0.56 -5.17 -9.17
CA GLY A 11 -1.81 -4.42 -9.23
C GLY A 11 -1.65 -3.06 -9.94
N ALA A 12 -2.77 -2.48 -10.37
CA ALA A 12 -2.76 -1.21 -11.12
C ALA A 12 -2.07 -0.07 -10.34
N TRP A 13 -2.40 0.10 -9.05
CA TRP A 13 -1.77 1.11 -8.20
C TRP A 13 -0.36 0.72 -7.77
N GLY A 14 -0.13 -0.55 -7.40
CA GLY A 14 1.20 -1.01 -7.03
C GLY A 14 2.19 -0.87 -8.18
N GLY A 15 1.82 -1.25 -9.40
CA GLY A 15 2.66 -1.03 -10.58
C GLY A 15 2.92 0.45 -10.90
N ALA A 16 1.95 1.34 -10.65
CA ALA A 16 2.15 2.78 -10.80
C ALA A 16 3.11 3.34 -9.73
N PHE A 17 3.00 2.88 -8.48
CA PHE A 17 3.95 3.24 -7.41
C PHE A 17 5.35 2.68 -7.66
N ALA A 18 5.46 1.44 -8.15
CA ALA A 18 6.76 0.86 -8.50
C ALA A 18 7.50 1.73 -9.52
N ARG A 19 6.83 2.09 -10.63
CA ARG A 19 7.39 2.99 -11.65
C ARG A 19 7.81 4.34 -11.06
N ALA A 20 6.95 4.94 -10.25
CA ALA A 20 7.24 6.23 -9.62
C ALA A 20 8.42 6.17 -8.64
N LEU A 21 8.58 5.07 -7.88
CA LEU A 21 9.72 4.83 -6.99
C LEU A 21 11.01 4.67 -7.79
N LEU A 22 11.01 3.84 -8.83
CA LEU A 22 12.18 3.63 -9.70
C LEU A 22 12.61 4.93 -10.37
N GLU A 23 11.67 5.71 -10.90
CA GLU A 23 11.92 7.03 -11.49
C GLU A 23 12.44 8.07 -10.46
N ALA A 24 12.05 7.92 -9.19
CA ALA A 24 12.55 8.75 -8.09
C ALA A 24 13.92 8.28 -7.53
N GLY A 25 14.51 7.23 -8.11
CA GLY A 25 15.85 6.75 -7.77
C GLY A 25 15.91 5.72 -6.64
N TYR A 26 14.79 5.09 -6.30
CA TYR A 26 14.74 4.02 -5.30
C TYR A 26 15.06 2.66 -5.92
N ASP A 27 15.79 1.83 -5.18
CA ASP A 27 15.82 0.40 -5.39
C ASP A 27 14.57 -0.22 -4.73
N VAL A 28 13.92 -1.17 -5.39
CA VAL A 28 12.59 -1.64 -4.97
C VAL A 28 12.60 -3.14 -4.69
N LEU A 29 12.10 -3.54 -3.51
CA LEU A 29 11.73 -4.91 -3.18
C LEU A 29 10.21 -5.05 -3.28
N ALA A 30 9.75 -5.85 -4.22
CA ALA A 30 8.37 -6.24 -4.34
C ALA A 30 8.05 -7.42 -3.40
N LEU A 31 6.99 -7.28 -2.61
CA LEU A 31 6.47 -8.31 -1.71
C LEU A 31 5.10 -8.77 -2.22
N GLY A 32 4.93 -10.05 -2.49
CA GLY A 32 3.66 -10.57 -3.00
C GLY A 32 3.76 -11.98 -3.56
N ARG A 33 2.66 -12.48 -4.09
CA ARG A 33 2.56 -13.85 -4.63
C ARG A 33 3.17 -14.02 -6.02
N ARG A 34 3.42 -12.94 -6.74
CA ARG A 34 3.93 -12.96 -8.12
C ARG A 34 4.87 -11.79 -8.36
N ASP A 35 5.96 -12.07 -9.06
CA ASP A 35 6.87 -11.04 -9.52
C ASP A 35 6.27 -10.21 -10.68
N ALA A 36 6.92 -9.11 -11.02
CA ALA A 36 6.55 -8.19 -12.09
C ALA A 36 7.76 -7.97 -13.03
N PRO A 37 8.01 -8.87 -13.99
CA PRO A 37 9.20 -8.83 -14.85
C PRO A 37 9.32 -7.55 -15.68
N ASP A 38 8.20 -6.92 -16.05
CA ASP A 38 8.18 -5.62 -16.73
C ASP A 38 8.75 -4.48 -15.86
N LEU A 39 8.52 -4.55 -14.56
CA LEU A 39 9.08 -3.59 -13.60
C LEU A 39 10.55 -3.89 -13.31
N ALA A 40 10.95 -5.15 -13.28
CA ALA A 40 12.35 -5.56 -13.20
C ALA A 40 13.15 -5.05 -14.39
N ALA A 41 12.63 -5.22 -15.62
CA ALA A 41 13.25 -4.66 -16.83
C ALA A 41 13.37 -3.14 -16.75
N ARG A 42 12.30 -2.46 -16.32
CA ARG A 42 12.31 -1.00 -16.15
C ARG A 42 13.33 -0.53 -15.11
N ALA A 43 13.51 -1.27 -14.02
CA ALA A 43 14.55 -0.98 -13.03
C ALA A 43 15.94 -1.03 -13.66
N GLY A 44 16.23 -2.08 -14.46
CA GLY A 44 17.50 -2.20 -15.19
C GLY A 44 17.77 -1.03 -16.11
N GLU A 45 16.76 -0.58 -16.89
CA GLU A 45 16.86 0.61 -17.76
C GLU A 45 17.23 1.89 -16.99
N LEU A 46 16.76 2.01 -15.74
CA LEU A 46 17.01 3.17 -14.88
C LEU A 46 18.27 3.01 -14.00
N GLY A 47 19.02 1.91 -14.13
CA GLY A 47 20.16 1.60 -13.27
C GLY A 47 19.76 1.40 -11.81
N ARG A 48 18.57 0.85 -11.56
CA ARG A 48 18.03 0.54 -10.22
C ARG A 48 17.98 -0.95 -10.00
N THR A 49 17.97 -1.34 -8.72
CA THR A 49 17.82 -2.74 -8.32
C THR A 49 16.34 -3.05 -8.13
N TRP A 50 15.90 -4.15 -8.72
CA TRP A 50 14.61 -4.78 -8.44
C TRP A 50 14.85 -6.10 -7.73
N GLY A 51 14.11 -6.32 -6.66
CA GLY A 51 14.05 -7.60 -5.96
C GLY A 51 12.61 -8.05 -5.80
N PHE A 52 12.44 -9.35 -5.66
CA PHE A 52 11.15 -9.95 -5.34
C PHE A 52 11.31 -10.91 -4.18
N ALA A 53 10.39 -10.85 -3.22
CA ALA A 53 10.24 -11.85 -2.17
C ALA A 53 8.80 -12.33 -2.15
N GLU A 54 8.63 -13.65 -2.23
CA GLU A 54 7.30 -14.25 -2.19
C GLU A 54 6.69 -14.08 -0.80
N LEU A 55 5.48 -13.50 -0.77
CA LEU A 55 4.71 -13.26 0.44
C LEU A 55 3.23 -13.43 0.13
N ASP A 56 2.59 -14.41 0.77
CA ASP A 56 1.14 -14.52 0.75
C ASP A 56 0.55 -13.73 1.93
N LEU A 57 -0.08 -12.61 1.61
CA LEU A 57 -0.74 -11.76 2.60
C LEU A 57 -2.00 -12.38 3.22
N ALA A 58 -2.54 -13.46 2.64
CA ALA A 58 -3.65 -14.20 3.23
C ALA A 58 -3.17 -15.16 4.34
N ALA A 59 -1.90 -15.54 4.32
CA ALA A 59 -1.31 -16.36 5.36
C ALA A 59 -0.94 -15.50 6.59
N THR A 60 -1.08 -16.08 7.77
CA THR A 60 -0.56 -15.44 8.98
C THR A 60 0.97 -15.54 8.99
N PHE A 61 1.64 -14.43 9.20
CA PHE A 61 3.10 -14.39 9.34
C PHE A 61 3.54 -13.50 10.49
N ALA A 62 4.67 -13.84 11.11
CA ALA A 62 5.36 -12.94 12.02
C ALA A 62 6.34 -12.05 11.23
N PHE A 63 6.50 -10.79 11.65
CA PHE A 63 7.42 -9.88 10.96
C PHE A 63 8.87 -10.38 10.96
N ALA A 64 9.29 -11.09 12.02
CA ALA A 64 10.62 -11.70 12.09
C ALA A 64 10.84 -12.78 11.01
N GLU A 65 9.81 -13.57 10.69
CA GLU A 65 9.85 -14.56 9.61
C GLU A 65 9.97 -13.88 8.24
N LEU A 66 9.22 -12.80 8.05
CA LEU A 66 9.34 -11.97 6.84
C LEU A 66 10.75 -11.39 6.71
N GLN A 67 11.31 -10.84 7.78
CA GLN A 67 12.68 -10.30 7.76
C GLN A 67 13.72 -11.38 7.42
N ALA A 68 13.58 -12.57 7.97
CA ALA A 68 14.47 -13.70 7.65
C ALA A 68 14.35 -14.10 6.17
N ALA A 69 13.12 -14.22 5.66
CA ALA A 69 12.86 -14.53 4.25
C ALA A 69 13.44 -13.44 3.32
N VAL A 70 13.21 -12.17 3.59
CA VAL A 70 13.78 -11.04 2.84
C VAL A 70 15.30 -11.07 2.89
N GLY A 71 15.90 -11.33 4.06
CA GLY A 71 17.33 -11.45 4.24
C GLY A 71 17.97 -12.56 3.38
N GLY A 72 17.25 -13.66 3.16
CA GLY A 72 17.69 -14.77 2.30
C GLY A 72 17.47 -14.55 0.81
N MET A 73 16.37 -13.90 0.41
CA MET A 73 15.93 -13.79 -0.98
C MET A 73 16.26 -12.45 -1.64
N ALA A 74 16.29 -11.36 -0.89
CA ALA A 74 16.49 -10.03 -1.46
C ALA A 74 17.94 -9.80 -1.90
N PRO A 75 18.18 -9.11 -3.03
CA PRO A 75 19.53 -8.66 -3.41
C PRO A 75 20.11 -7.68 -2.38
N GLY A 76 21.42 -7.68 -2.21
CA GLY A 76 22.20 -6.96 -1.19
C GLY A 76 21.59 -5.68 -0.60
N PRO A 77 21.39 -4.60 -1.37
CA PRO A 77 20.88 -3.33 -0.82
C PRO A 77 19.43 -3.40 -0.30
N LEU A 78 18.65 -4.40 -0.72
CA LEU A 78 17.23 -4.55 -0.37
C LEU A 78 16.99 -5.38 0.90
N ARG A 79 18.05 -5.93 1.53
CA ARG A 79 17.95 -6.78 2.72
C ARG A 79 17.64 -6.02 4.02
N GLY A 80 17.94 -4.72 4.03
CA GLY A 80 17.81 -3.88 5.21
C GLY A 80 16.41 -3.31 5.40
N VAL A 81 16.27 -2.51 6.48
CA VAL A 81 15.06 -1.71 6.73
C VAL A 81 14.87 -0.70 5.59
N PRO A 82 13.73 -0.69 4.91
CA PRO A 82 13.53 0.22 3.79
C PRO A 82 13.43 1.68 4.26
N ASP A 83 13.76 2.62 3.37
CA ASP A 83 13.49 4.05 3.61
C ASP A 83 12.02 4.38 3.39
N VAL A 84 11.36 3.62 2.50
CA VAL A 84 9.95 3.76 2.17
C VAL A 84 9.27 2.39 2.21
N LEU A 85 8.15 2.28 2.92
CA LEU A 85 7.21 1.17 2.79
C LEU A 85 5.96 1.68 2.09
N LEU A 86 5.55 1.01 1.00
CA LEU A 86 4.26 1.24 0.34
C LEU A 86 3.42 -0.04 0.35
N HIS A 87 2.30 0.01 1.02
CA HIS A 87 1.30 -1.05 0.95
C HIS A 87 0.22 -0.68 -0.06
N ALA A 88 0.15 -1.43 -1.18
CA ALA A 88 -0.83 -1.22 -2.25
C ALA A 88 -1.56 -2.51 -2.64
N ALA A 89 -1.29 -3.62 -1.95
CA ALA A 89 -2.04 -4.85 -2.12
C ALA A 89 -3.46 -4.72 -1.56
N VAL A 90 -4.42 -5.31 -2.25
CA VAL A 90 -5.81 -5.45 -1.79
C VAL A 90 -6.36 -6.74 -2.37
N SER A 91 -7.12 -7.49 -1.58
CA SER A 91 -7.94 -8.59 -2.07
C SER A 91 -9.34 -8.09 -2.40
N ILE A 92 -9.94 -8.67 -3.44
CA ILE A 92 -11.33 -8.44 -3.81
C ILE A 92 -12.14 -9.75 -3.78
N ASP A 93 -11.44 -10.86 -3.67
CA ASP A 93 -11.99 -12.20 -3.67
C ASP A 93 -11.56 -12.94 -2.39
N GLY A 94 -12.44 -13.75 -1.89
CA GLY A 94 -12.22 -14.56 -0.70
C GLY A 94 -13.39 -14.48 0.29
N ASP A 95 -13.37 -15.38 1.26
CA ASP A 95 -14.27 -15.30 2.38
C ASP A 95 -13.87 -14.16 3.34
N ARG A 96 -14.71 -13.93 4.35
CA ARG A 96 -14.48 -12.87 5.36
C ARG A 96 -13.13 -12.99 6.04
N ALA A 97 -12.69 -14.20 6.37
CA ALA A 97 -11.41 -14.42 7.06
C ALA A 97 -10.23 -14.06 6.17
N ALA A 98 -10.26 -14.49 4.90
CA ALA A 98 -9.22 -14.18 3.92
C ALA A 98 -9.14 -12.67 3.61
N LEU A 99 -10.29 -11.98 3.49
CA LEU A 99 -10.32 -10.53 3.30
C LEU A 99 -9.74 -9.80 4.52
N MET A 100 -10.11 -10.21 5.74
CA MET A 100 -9.54 -9.62 6.96
C MET A 100 -8.05 -9.89 7.08
N ALA A 101 -7.58 -11.08 6.73
CA ALA A 101 -6.16 -11.41 6.75
C ALA A 101 -5.37 -10.53 5.77
N THR A 102 -5.79 -10.47 4.52
CA THR A 102 -5.07 -9.76 3.44
C THR A 102 -5.15 -8.24 3.56
N ASP A 103 -6.35 -7.70 3.85
CA ASP A 103 -6.62 -6.27 3.74
C ASP A 103 -6.46 -5.52 5.08
N TYR A 104 -6.30 -6.25 6.20
CA TYR A 104 -6.11 -5.62 7.51
C TYR A 104 -4.94 -6.22 8.29
N LEU A 105 -4.96 -7.52 8.62
CA LEU A 105 -3.97 -8.08 9.53
C LEU A 105 -2.56 -8.05 8.94
N ALA A 106 -2.39 -8.46 7.69
CA ALA A 106 -1.08 -8.49 7.05
C ALA A 106 -0.47 -7.08 6.90
N PRO A 107 -1.18 -6.05 6.37
CA PRO A 107 -0.64 -4.70 6.33
C PRO A 107 -0.36 -4.12 7.72
N ALA A 108 -1.18 -4.40 8.74
CA ALA A 108 -0.93 -3.96 10.10
C ALA A 108 0.37 -4.57 10.65
N THR A 109 0.55 -5.90 10.52
CA THR A 109 1.79 -6.60 10.92
C THR A 109 3.02 -6.04 10.20
N LEU A 110 2.92 -5.81 8.90
CA LEU A 110 4.01 -5.28 8.09
C LEU A 110 4.40 -3.86 8.52
N VAL A 111 3.41 -2.99 8.68
CA VAL A 111 3.62 -1.60 9.12
C VAL A 111 4.18 -1.54 10.54
N ASP A 112 3.68 -2.35 11.47
CA ASP A 112 4.20 -2.40 12.84
C ASP A 112 5.66 -2.80 12.87
N GLY A 113 6.02 -3.88 12.20
CA GLY A 113 7.39 -4.36 12.17
C GLY A 113 8.35 -3.37 11.50
N VAL A 114 7.99 -2.85 10.32
CA VAL A 114 8.82 -1.89 9.60
C VAL A 114 8.91 -0.56 10.36
N SER A 115 7.81 -0.05 10.93
CA SER A 115 7.83 1.21 11.68
C SER A 115 8.72 1.13 12.92
N LYS A 116 8.73 0.00 13.63
CA LYS A 116 9.64 -0.23 14.76
C LYS A 116 11.10 -0.12 14.32
N ALA A 117 11.49 -0.84 13.26
CA ALA A 117 12.85 -0.80 12.75
C ALA A 117 13.23 0.59 12.18
N MET A 118 12.28 1.31 11.57
CA MET A 118 12.47 2.69 11.13
C MET A 118 12.67 3.66 12.31
N LEU A 119 11.94 3.48 13.41
CA LEU A 119 12.10 4.27 14.63
C LEU A 119 13.48 4.07 15.27
N GLU A 120 13.97 2.83 15.33
CA GLU A 120 15.33 2.51 15.80
C GLU A 120 16.41 3.20 14.93
N ARG A 121 16.17 3.32 13.62
CA ARG A 121 17.03 4.06 12.69
C ARG A 121 16.85 5.59 12.77
N GLY A 122 15.73 6.07 13.29
CA GLY A 122 15.40 7.49 13.39
C GLY A 122 14.79 8.12 12.14
N SER A 123 14.41 7.34 11.12
CA SER A 123 13.78 7.86 9.89
C SER A 123 13.00 6.81 9.12
N GLY A 124 11.93 7.21 8.44
CA GLY A 124 11.17 6.34 7.55
C GLY A 124 9.90 6.98 7.00
N ARG A 125 9.43 6.47 5.87
CA ARG A 125 8.19 6.90 5.23
C ARG A 125 7.32 5.69 4.94
N ILE A 126 6.08 5.71 5.43
CA ILE A 126 5.12 4.63 5.24
C ILE A 126 3.91 5.19 4.53
N GLY A 127 3.53 4.57 3.42
CA GLY A 127 2.32 4.86 2.68
C GLY A 127 1.41 3.63 2.66
N VAL A 128 0.17 3.76 3.11
CA VAL A 128 -0.83 2.69 3.07
C VAL A 128 -1.98 3.12 2.18
N LEU A 129 -2.18 2.37 1.10
CA LEU A 129 -3.26 2.62 0.17
C LEU A 129 -4.57 2.11 0.76
N VAL A 130 -5.51 3.01 0.98
CA VAL A 130 -6.85 2.68 1.45
C VAL A 130 -7.86 3.33 0.52
N PRO A 131 -8.72 2.54 -0.15
CA PRO A 131 -9.67 3.08 -1.12
C PRO A 131 -10.72 3.95 -0.43
N GLN A 132 -11.25 4.92 -1.17
CA GLN A 132 -12.22 5.89 -0.65
C GLN A 132 -13.49 5.24 -0.08
N ASN A 133 -13.89 4.10 -0.63
CA ASN A 133 -15.05 3.33 -0.17
C ASN A 133 -14.84 2.60 1.17
N ALA A 134 -13.63 2.54 1.70
CA ALA A 134 -13.34 1.98 3.03
C ALA A 134 -14.16 2.64 4.16
N ARG A 135 -14.68 3.84 3.95
CA ARG A 135 -15.51 4.56 4.93
C ARG A 135 -17.01 4.51 4.62
N LEU A 136 -17.38 3.86 3.53
CA LEU A 136 -18.76 3.77 3.06
C LEU A 136 -19.14 2.29 3.01
N GLY A 137 -20.18 1.92 3.72
CA GLY A 137 -20.79 0.61 3.53
C GLY A 137 -21.35 0.49 2.11
N LEU A 138 -20.97 -0.54 1.38
CA LEU A 138 -21.47 -0.82 0.04
C LEU A 138 -22.29 -2.11 0.07
N ALA A 139 -23.53 -2.04 -0.38
CA ALA A 139 -24.38 -3.24 -0.51
C ALA A 139 -23.70 -4.29 -1.40
N GLY A 140 -23.71 -5.55 -0.98
CA GLY A 140 -23.03 -6.65 -1.66
C GLY A 140 -21.51 -6.74 -1.44
N LEU A 141 -20.90 -5.79 -0.70
CA LEU A 141 -19.46 -5.72 -0.45
C LEU A 141 -19.14 -5.55 1.05
N ALA A 142 -19.99 -6.08 1.93
CA ALA A 142 -19.90 -5.83 3.37
C ALA A 142 -18.55 -6.25 3.97
N ASP A 143 -18.05 -7.44 3.66
CA ASP A 143 -16.81 -7.96 4.21
C ASP A 143 -15.57 -7.22 3.66
N LEU A 144 -15.58 -6.88 2.37
CA LEU A 144 -14.55 -6.05 1.76
C LEU A 144 -14.52 -4.63 2.36
N ALA A 145 -15.68 -4.00 2.54
CA ALA A 145 -15.79 -2.68 3.14
C ALA A 145 -15.33 -2.71 4.61
N ALA A 146 -15.67 -3.76 5.36
CA ALA A 146 -15.29 -3.93 6.75
C ALA A 146 -13.78 -4.09 6.93
N SER A 147 -13.12 -4.93 6.11
CA SER A 147 -11.66 -5.13 6.19
C SER A 147 -10.88 -3.84 5.89
N GLN A 148 -11.32 -3.11 4.87
CA GLN A 148 -10.69 -1.84 4.50
C GLN A 148 -10.99 -0.71 5.51
N ALA A 149 -12.18 -0.70 6.13
CA ALA A 149 -12.52 0.24 7.21
C ALA A 149 -11.67 -0.04 8.47
N ALA A 150 -11.42 -1.31 8.78
CA ALA A 150 -10.52 -1.70 9.86
C ALA A 150 -9.10 -1.15 9.62
N LEU A 151 -8.55 -1.36 8.42
CA LEU A 151 -7.23 -0.82 8.06
C LEU A 151 -7.18 0.72 8.12
N TRP A 152 -8.24 1.39 7.62
CA TRP A 152 -8.32 2.86 7.70
C TRP A 152 -8.22 3.34 9.14
N THR A 153 -9.10 2.81 10.02
CA THR A 153 -9.18 3.24 11.42
C THR A 153 -7.88 2.94 12.16
N TRP A 154 -7.31 1.77 11.91
CA TRP A 154 -6.02 1.39 12.46
C TRP A 154 -4.88 2.33 12.01
N CYS A 155 -4.80 2.65 10.72
CA CYS A 155 -3.78 3.59 10.19
C CYS A 155 -3.90 4.98 10.83
N GLU A 156 -5.12 5.48 11.08
CA GLU A 156 -5.31 6.79 11.74
C GLU A 156 -4.82 6.77 13.19
N ALA A 157 -5.11 5.70 13.94
CA ALA A 157 -4.63 5.53 15.31
C ALA A 157 -3.09 5.39 15.33
N ARG A 158 -2.55 4.48 14.51
CA ARG A 158 -1.11 4.20 14.45
C ARG A 158 -0.30 5.44 14.04
N ARG A 159 -0.83 6.24 13.13
CA ARG A 159 -0.22 7.53 12.74
C ARG A 159 -0.10 8.47 13.94
N GLY A 160 -1.16 8.58 14.76
CA GLY A 160 -1.13 9.39 15.97
C GLY A 160 -0.05 8.95 16.96
N GLU A 161 0.11 7.64 17.12
CA GLU A 161 1.18 7.06 17.95
C GLU A 161 2.58 7.40 17.40
N LEU A 162 2.80 7.26 16.10
CA LEU A 162 4.09 7.58 15.46
C LEU A 162 4.42 9.07 15.53
N GLU A 163 3.43 9.96 15.42
CA GLU A 163 3.61 11.40 15.56
C GLU A 163 4.01 11.81 17.00
N GLY A 164 3.60 11.04 18.00
CA GLY A 164 3.95 11.26 19.41
C GLY A 164 5.38 10.84 19.76
N VAL A 165 6.08 10.14 18.90
CA VAL A 165 7.44 9.66 19.13
C VAL A 165 8.43 10.48 18.33
N ALA A 166 9.47 11.02 18.99
CA ALA A 166 10.58 11.69 18.31
C ALA A 166 11.39 10.65 17.52
N GLY A 167 11.16 10.54 16.21
CA GLY A 167 11.86 9.51 15.42
C GLY A 167 11.75 9.66 13.91
N GLY A 168 11.22 10.78 13.40
CA GLY A 168 11.22 11.07 11.96
C GLY A 168 10.48 10.07 11.06
N VAL A 169 9.67 9.16 11.65
CA VAL A 169 8.87 8.18 10.93
C VAL A 169 7.46 8.73 10.71
N THR A 170 6.96 8.64 9.48
CA THR A 170 5.61 9.11 9.16
C THR A 170 4.79 8.02 8.49
N LEU A 171 3.51 7.94 8.84
CA LEU A 171 2.53 7.10 8.18
C LEU A 171 1.52 7.99 7.43
N THR A 172 1.43 7.76 6.12
CA THR A 172 0.53 8.47 5.22
C THR A 172 -0.59 7.55 4.75
N VAL A 173 -1.84 7.93 4.97
CA VAL A 173 -2.98 7.26 4.34
C VAL A 173 -3.12 7.78 2.91
N VAL A 174 -2.98 6.88 1.95
CA VAL A 174 -3.07 7.18 0.52
C VAL A 174 -4.46 6.82 0.03
N ILE A 175 -5.21 7.83 -0.42
CA ILE A 175 -6.59 7.67 -0.92
C ILE A 175 -6.55 7.82 -2.43
N PRO A 176 -6.49 6.71 -3.17
CA PRO A 176 -6.37 6.79 -4.63
C PRO A 176 -7.64 7.36 -5.26
N PRO A 177 -7.53 8.12 -6.35
CA PRO A 177 -8.68 8.44 -7.17
C PRO A 177 -9.25 7.19 -7.84
N ARG A 178 -10.47 7.28 -8.34
CA ARG A 178 -11.08 6.18 -9.11
C ARG A 178 -10.29 5.96 -10.41
N THR A 179 -9.84 4.73 -10.62
CA THR A 179 -8.99 4.36 -11.76
C THR A 179 -9.37 2.99 -12.30
N ALA A 180 -8.81 2.63 -13.45
CA ALA A 180 -8.99 1.33 -14.09
C ALA A 180 -8.25 0.20 -13.33
N SER A 181 -8.54 0.02 -12.04
CA SER A 181 -8.07 -1.10 -11.22
C SER A 181 -9.08 -2.24 -11.19
N ALA A 182 -8.62 -3.45 -10.89
CA ALA A 182 -9.50 -4.61 -10.71
C ALA A 182 -10.55 -4.33 -9.62
N THR A 183 -10.12 -3.78 -8.49
CA THR A 183 -11.01 -3.38 -7.37
C THR A 183 -12.10 -2.41 -7.83
N GLN A 184 -11.74 -1.36 -8.58
CA GLN A 184 -12.72 -0.38 -9.04
C GLN A 184 -13.68 -0.96 -10.07
N ARG A 185 -13.22 -1.85 -10.97
CA ARG A 185 -14.10 -2.57 -11.90
C ARG A 185 -15.08 -3.48 -11.15
N TYR A 186 -14.58 -4.21 -10.15
CA TYR A 186 -15.40 -5.07 -9.30
C TYR A 186 -16.48 -4.27 -8.56
N VAL A 187 -16.09 -3.19 -7.87
CA VAL A 187 -17.03 -2.30 -7.16
C VAL A 187 -18.04 -1.67 -8.13
N ALA A 188 -17.61 -1.21 -9.30
CA ALA A 188 -18.50 -0.64 -10.31
C ALA A 188 -19.53 -1.66 -10.82
N HIS A 189 -19.09 -2.90 -11.07
CA HIS A 189 -19.97 -3.99 -11.49
C HIS A 189 -21.01 -4.31 -10.43
N GLN A 190 -20.61 -4.46 -9.16
CA GLN A 190 -21.52 -4.77 -8.05
C GLN A 190 -22.51 -3.63 -7.74
N SER A 191 -22.11 -2.39 -7.90
CA SER A 191 -22.95 -1.22 -7.59
C SER A 191 -23.76 -0.69 -8.78
N GLY A 192 -23.64 -1.31 -9.96
CA GLY A 192 -24.34 -0.86 -11.18
C GLY A 192 -23.89 0.50 -11.73
N HIS A 193 -22.76 1.05 -11.24
CA HIS A 193 -22.25 2.35 -11.67
C HIS A 193 -21.17 2.19 -12.73
N SER A 194 -21.40 2.76 -13.92
CA SER A 194 -20.36 2.95 -14.93
C SER A 194 -19.59 4.24 -14.63
N ALA A 195 -18.26 4.16 -14.68
CA ALA A 195 -17.41 5.33 -14.53
C ALA A 195 -16.27 5.27 -15.56
N THR A 196 -15.97 6.41 -16.17
CA THR A 196 -14.73 6.55 -16.94
C THR A 196 -13.55 6.41 -16.01
N LEU A 197 -12.72 5.40 -16.23
CA LEU A 197 -11.58 5.06 -15.40
C LEU A 197 -10.29 5.39 -16.17
N HIS A 198 -9.46 6.23 -15.58
CA HIS A 198 -8.15 6.58 -16.11
C HIS A 198 -7.06 5.63 -15.60
N PRO A 199 -5.95 5.46 -16.32
CA PRO A 199 -4.80 4.74 -15.78
C PRO A 199 -4.28 5.44 -14.52
N PRO A 200 -3.76 4.68 -13.54
CA PRO A 200 -3.26 5.26 -12.31
C PRO A 200 -1.96 6.06 -12.55
N ASP A 201 -1.90 7.27 -12.00
CA ASP A 201 -0.66 8.04 -11.85
C ASP A 201 -0.33 8.22 -10.36
N ALA A 202 0.74 7.57 -9.91
CA ALA A 202 1.16 7.56 -8.51
C ALA A 202 2.16 8.67 -8.15
N ARG A 203 2.72 9.43 -9.12
CA ARG A 203 3.80 10.40 -8.85
C ARG A 203 3.41 11.46 -7.82
N GLY A 204 2.22 12.03 -7.95
CA GLY A 204 1.71 13.02 -7.00
C GLY A 204 1.44 12.44 -5.60
N LEU A 205 0.92 11.21 -5.55
CA LEU A 205 0.67 10.50 -4.30
C LEU A 205 1.98 10.13 -3.61
N LEU A 206 2.96 9.61 -4.36
CA LEU A 206 4.29 9.29 -3.84
C LEU A 206 4.98 10.52 -3.25
N ARG A 207 4.98 11.67 -3.95
CA ARG A 207 5.52 12.92 -3.40
C ARG A 207 4.90 13.28 -2.07
N GLY A 208 3.60 13.06 -1.90
CA GLY A 208 2.92 13.30 -0.64
C GLY A 208 3.37 12.36 0.49
N VAL A 209 3.61 11.08 0.18
CA VAL A 209 4.16 10.10 1.13
C VAL A 209 5.59 10.50 1.53
N LEU A 210 6.45 10.79 0.56
CA LEU A 210 7.83 11.20 0.81
C LEU A 210 7.94 12.49 1.63
N ALA A 211 6.97 13.41 1.47
CA ALA A 211 6.84 14.62 2.27
C ALA A 211 6.23 14.40 3.67
N GLY A 212 5.91 13.17 4.04
CA GLY A 212 5.33 12.83 5.34
C GLY A 212 3.93 13.41 5.58
N ARG A 213 3.15 13.63 4.53
CA ARG A 213 1.79 14.17 4.69
C ARG A 213 0.88 13.15 5.37
N ARG A 214 0.00 13.61 6.26
CA ARG A 214 -0.96 12.74 6.96
C ARG A 214 -1.87 11.94 6.02
N ARG A 215 -2.34 12.60 4.95
CA ARG A 215 -3.20 12.00 3.91
C ARG A 215 -2.86 12.59 2.55
N VAL A 216 -2.92 11.77 1.53
CA VAL A 216 -2.74 12.20 0.13
C VAL A 216 -3.83 11.59 -0.75
N GLY A 217 -4.20 12.28 -1.82
CA GLY A 217 -5.22 11.85 -2.77
C GLY A 217 -6.57 12.55 -2.57
N ARG A 218 -7.66 11.87 -2.92
CA ARG A 218 -9.01 12.46 -2.85
C ARG A 218 -9.41 12.74 -1.40
N ARG A 219 -10.02 13.91 -1.17
CA ARG A 219 -10.57 14.28 0.14
C ARG A 219 -11.95 13.59 0.31
N PRO A 220 -12.09 12.59 1.19
CA PRO A 220 -13.31 11.77 1.28
C PRO A 220 -14.56 12.57 1.71
N TRP A 221 -14.41 13.69 2.42
CA TRP A 221 -15.52 14.50 2.92
C TRP A 221 -16.25 15.30 1.82
N LEU A 222 -15.56 15.67 0.73
CA LEU A 222 -16.19 16.34 -0.41
C LEU A 222 -17.14 15.41 -1.18
N ALA A 223 -16.83 14.11 -1.22
CA ALA A 223 -17.70 13.12 -1.86
C ALA A 223 -18.92 12.75 -0.98
N ALA A 224 -18.75 12.73 0.36
CA ALA A 224 -19.84 12.49 1.28
C ALA A 224 -20.88 13.63 1.28
N MET A 225 -20.42 14.88 1.19
CA MET A 225 -21.35 16.01 1.05
C MET A 225 -22.13 15.98 -0.28
N ALA A 226 -21.55 15.53 -1.37
CA ALA A 226 -22.24 15.40 -2.65
C ALA A 226 -23.30 14.29 -2.67
N MET A 227 -23.24 13.32 -1.75
CA MET A 227 -24.24 12.25 -1.57
C MET A 227 -25.38 12.64 -0.62
N LEU A 228 -25.16 13.65 0.26
CA LEU A 228 -26.18 14.13 1.20
C LEU A 228 -27.09 15.21 0.59
N VAL A 229 -26.79 15.65 -0.63
CA VAL A 229 -27.54 16.69 -1.37
C VAL A 229 -28.37 16.09 -2.52
N ARG A 230 -28.58 14.77 -2.53
CA ARG A 230 -29.49 14.10 -3.48
C ARG A 230 -30.58 13.36 -2.74
#